data_634039232cf8bd9dbeb9e7d0164722ed
#
_entry.id   634039232cf8bd9dbeb9e7d0164722ed
#
_cell.length_a   1.000
_cell.length_b   1.000
_cell.length_c   1.000
_cell.angle_alpha   90.00
_cell.angle_beta   90.00
_cell.angle_gamma   90.00
#
_symmetry.space_group_name_H-M   'P 1'
#
loop_
_entity.id
_entity.type
_entity.pdbx_description
1 polymer ?
#
loop_
_entity_poly.entity_id
_entity_poly.type
_entity_poly.pdbx_seq_one_letter_code
_entity_poly.pdbx_strand_id
1 'polypeptide(L)'
;MLNKKLISITIFLLMISSNISLKSDTPSVNTVMNFISSQLFPEIRPRHITVYTTSGNWDYLFIPSVSKYLFEEIEIVENLAPKGQHNRPGNVYDKHYICIHDTGDANIDAKRWSEIVRDGKHGQTIYAASFQYVIGNDGYFHMIPDNEIAYHAGDGHTEASIFGTIASGVFTHELKDKKPIIKVSEDGYYLINGEKSGIKAPTNDKGEIITKINDLGIYSELRKVEGEENKYEYYLGRTWYNDEFGYISNYGGNLNSIGIEMSVKNGTDLYYSYQRMAKLSAKLMDTFNLTIDAVVQHHYFSGKNCPETQRGNGLWGYFKSLILNEYQMLQYKKMGFSFEFISESEYINEKGRIIKPVDEKTLIEYKIKVKDNNTGNELEKEFNGYLYAKEA
;
A
#
# COMPACT_ATOMS: atom_id res chain seq x y z
N MET A 1 -16.47 -33.60 -2.65
CA MET A 1 -17.01 -32.43 -1.91
C MET A 1 -16.14 -31.22 -2.23
N LEU A 2 -16.38 -30.63 -3.39
CA LEU A 2 -15.72 -29.40 -3.86
C LEU A 2 -16.83 -28.39 -4.22
N ASN A 3 -16.54 -27.11 -4.01
CA ASN A 3 -17.32 -25.96 -4.48
C ASN A 3 -18.52 -25.48 -3.65
N LYS A 4 -18.23 -24.78 -2.56
CA LYS A 4 -19.14 -23.76 -2.01
C LYS A 4 -18.45 -22.44 -1.56
N LYS A 5 -17.15 -22.28 -1.76
CA LYS A 5 -16.43 -21.05 -1.35
C LYS A 5 -16.02 -20.10 -2.50
N LEU A 6 -16.27 -20.50 -3.77
CA LEU A 6 -15.88 -19.67 -4.94
C LEU A 6 -17.01 -18.76 -5.48
N ILE A 7 -18.25 -18.94 -5.03
CA ILE A 7 -19.43 -18.25 -5.62
C ILE A 7 -19.63 -16.86 -5.01
N SER A 8 -19.10 -16.58 -3.83
CA SER A 8 -19.34 -15.28 -3.15
C SER A 8 -18.46 -14.12 -3.63
N ILE A 9 -17.32 -14.42 -4.28
CA ILE A 9 -16.39 -13.39 -4.77
C ILE A 9 -16.75 -12.93 -6.18
N THR A 10 -17.33 -13.79 -6.98
CA THR A 10 -17.66 -13.52 -8.40
C THR A 10 -18.88 -12.60 -8.58
N ILE A 11 -19.80 -12.56 -7.61
CA ILE A 11 -21.00 -11.71 -7.69
C ILE A 11 -20.68 -10.24 -7.42
N PHE A 12 -19.61 -9.94 -6.66
CA PHE A 12 -19.22 -8.56 -6.36
C PHE A 12 -18.41 -7.89 -7.49
N LEU A 13 -17.72 -8.67 -8.32
CA LEU A 13 -16.93 -8.18 -9.46
C LEU A 13 -17.78 -7.90 -10.72
N LEU A 14 -19.00 -8.46 -10.82
CA LEU A 14 -19.89 -8.26 -11.97
C LEU A 14 -20.72 -6.98 -11.91
N MET A 15 -20.70 -6.23 -10.82
CA MET A 15 -21.43 -4.95 -10.71
C MET A 15 -20.62 -3.72 -11.15
N ILE A 16 -19.37 -3.86 -11.55
CA ILE A 16 -18.50 -2.71 -11.88
C ILE A 16 -18.33 -2.51 -13.41
N SER A 17 -18.79 -3.43 -14.26
CA SER A 17 -18.53 -3.36 -15.71
C SER A 17 -19.71 -3.13 -16.62
N SER A 18 -20.88 -2.72 -16.13
CA SER A 18 -21.98 -2.30 -16.99
C SER A 18 -22.23 -0.80 -16.86
N ASN A 19 -21.87 -0.04 -17.90
CA ASN A 19 -22.38 1.30 -18.17
C ASN A 19 -23.89 1.25 -18.43
N ILE A 20 -24.67 0.96 -17.40
CA ILE A 20 -26.10 1.20 -17.38
C ILE A 20 -26.26 2.52 -16.63
N SER A 21 -26.67 3.56 -17.35
CA SER A 21 -27.24 4.77 -16.77
C SER A 21 -28.51 4.42 -16.01
N LEU A 22 -28.34 3.78 -14.87
CA LEU A 22 -29.36 3.71 -13.84
C LEU A 22 -29.28 5.05 -13.11
N LYS A 23 -30.37 5.81 -13.07
CA LYS A 23 -30.59 6.75 -11.97
C LYS A 23 -30.39 5.91 -10.70
N SER A 24 -29.21 6.00 -10.09
CA SER A 24 -28.97 5.34 -8.81
C SER A 24 -29.82 6.09 -7.81
N ASP A 25 -30.93 5.49 -7.39
CA ASP A 25 -31.65 6.00 -6.25
C ASP A 25 -30.66 6.11 -5.09
N THR A 26 -30.56 7.29 -4.51
CA THR A 26 -29.70 7.51 -3.32
C THR A 26 -30.05 6.43 -2.29
N PRO A 27 -29.08 5.68 -1.75
CA PRO A 27 -29.38 4.61 -0.81
C PRO A 27 -30.09 5.18 0.41
N SER A 28 -30.93 4.40 1.06
CA SER A 28 -31.58 4.81 2.31
C SER A 28 -30.59 4.79 3.47
N VAL A 29 -30.87 5.51 4.56
CA VAL A 29 -30.08 5.44 5.82
C VAL A 29 -29.97 4.00 6.33
N ASN A 30 -31.03 3.17 6.12
CA ASN A 30 -31.01 1.75 6.47
C ASN A 30 -29.98 0.96 5.65
N THR A 31 -29.90 1.23 4.34
CA THR A 31 -28.92 0.58 3.45
C THR A 31 -27.49 0.91 3.89
N VAL A 32 -27.23 2.17 4.17
CA VAL A 32 -25.92 2.64 4.65
C VAL A 32 -25.58 2.06 6.01
N MET A 33 -26.53 2.06 6.96
CA MET A 33 -26.33 1.47 8.28
C MET A 33 -26.06 -0.04 8.22
N ASN A 34 -26.72 -0.75 7.32
CA ASN A 34 -26.50 -2.19 7.11
C ASN A 34 -25.09 -2.43 6.57
N PHE A 35 -24.61 -1.61 5.64
CA PHE A 35 -23.23 -1.69 5.18
C PHE A 35 -22.25 -1.49 6.35
N ILE A 36 -22.38 -0.42 7.12
CA ILE A 36 -21.51 -0.14 8.28
C ILE A 36 -21.55 -1.32 9.26
N SER A 37 -22.75 -1.80 9.60
CA SER A 37 -22.92 -2.93 10.51
C SER A 37 -22.17 -4.18 10.07
N SER A 38 -22.08 -4.43 8.76
CA SER A 38 -21.35 -5.58 8.19
C SER A 38 -19.81 -5.45 8.31
N GLN A 39 -19.31 -4.25 8.63
CA GLN A 39 -17.89 -3.96 8.77
C GLN A 39 -17.43 -3.86 10.24
N LEU A 40 -18.33 -4.12 11.19
CA LEU A 40 -18.02 -4.11 12.61
C LEU A 40 -17.42 -5.43 13.08
N PHE A 41 -16.59 -5.38 14.12
CA PHE A 41 -15.98 -6.55 14.72
C PHE A 41 -16.71 -6.91 16.03
N PRO A 42 -17.39 -8.06 16.08
CA PRO A 42 -18.08 -8.50 17.31
C PRO A 42 -17.08 -8.96 18.37
N GLU A 43 -15.91 -9.42 17.95
CA GLU A 43 -14.82 -9.82 18.83
C GLU A 43 -13.55 -9.10 18.45
N ILE A 44 -12.91 -8.46 19.42
CA ILE A 44 -11.73 -7.63 19.23
C ILE A 44 -10.58 -8.21 20.05
N ARG A 45 -9.61 -8.81 19.36
CA ARG A 45 -8.42 -9.39 19.97
C ARG A 45 -7.22 -8.54 19.62
N PRO A 46 -6.51 -7.97 20.61
CA PRO A 46 -5.23 -7.33 20.36
C PRO A 46 -4.28 -8.27 19.63
N ARG A 47 -3.48 -7.73 18.70
CA ARG A 47 -2.52 -8.50 17.89
C ARG A 47 -1.15 -7.87 17.99
N HIS A 48 -0.15 -8.71 17.83
CA HIS A 48 1.22 -8.26 17.58
C HIS A 48 1.46 -8.16 16.08
N ILE A 49 2.15 -7.12 15.66
CA ILE A 49 2.72 -6.99 14.33
C ILE A 49 4.23 -6.95 14.49
N THR A 50 4.91 -7.86 13.84
CA THR A 50 6.37 -7.92 13.83
C THR A 50 6.92 -7.01 12.75
N VAL A 51 7.89 -6.18 13.10
CA VAL A 51 8.63 -5.31 12.18
C VAL A 51 10.06 -5.78 12.12
N TYR A 52 10.53 -6.15 10.94
CA TYR A 52 11.89 -6.56 10.67
C TYR A 52 12.57 -5.48 9.84
N THR A 53 13.64 -4.91 10.36
CA THR A 53 14.43 -3.89 9.67
C THR A 53 15.89 -4.31 9.62
N THR A 54 16.71 -3.57 8.92
CA THR A 54 18.16 -3.80 8.89
C THR A 54 18.84 -3.67 10.26
N SER A 55 18.18 -3.05 11.23
CA SER A 55 18.68 -2.83 12.59
C SER A 55 18.07 -3.71 13.66
N GLY A 56 17.12 -4.62 13.33
CA GLY A 56 16.55 -5.56 14.29
C GLY A 56 15.07 -5.89 14.05
N ASN A 57 14.50 -6.60 15.01
CA ASN A 57 13.10 -6.98 15.03
C ASN A 57 12.36 -6.19 16.10
N TRP A 58 11.14 -5.74 15.80
CA TRP A 58 10.25 -5.11 16.74
C TRP A 58 8.90 -5.79 16.72
N ASP A 59 8.39 -6.09 17.93
CA ASP A 59 7.04 -6.54 18.11
C ASP A 59 6.19 -5.37 18.59
N TYR A 60 5.18 -5.03 17.81
CA TYR A 60 4.25 -3.98 18.16
C TYR A 60 2.90 -4.61 18.49
N LEU A 61 2.41 -4.33 19.71
CA LEU A 61 1.01 -4.57 20.02
C LEU A 61 0.18 -3.48 19.37
N PHE A 62 -0.75 -3.86 18.52
CA PHE A 62 -1.73 -2.91 18.05
C PHE A 62 -3.12 -3.19 18.66
N ILE A 63 -3.81 -2.12 18.99
CA ILE A 63 -5.14 -2.18 19.55
C ILE A 63 -6.13 -1.89 18.43
N PRO A 64 -6.92 -2.89 17.98
CA PRO A 64 -7.80 -2.73 16.84
C PRO A 64 -8.93 -1.76 17.13
N SER A 65 -9.57 -1.30 16.06
CA SER A 65 -10.83 -0.57 16.10
C SER A 65 -12.01 -1.53 16.10
N VAL A 66 -13.17 -1.04 16.50
CA VAL A 66 -14.44 -1.78 16.40
C VAL A 66 -14.94 -1.89 14.97
N SER A 67 -14.39 -1.13 14.05
CA SER A 67 -14.83 -1.04 12.65
C SER A 67 -13.63 -0.95 11.70
N LYS A 68 -13.83 -1.43 10.48
CA LYS A 68 -12.90 -1.18 9.37
C LYS A 68 -12.88 0.29 8.93
N TYR A 69 -13.91 1.07 9.24
CA TYR A 69 -13.98 2.50 8.97
C TYR A 69 -13.39 3.28 10.14
N LEU A 70 -12.56 4.26 9.83
CA LEU A 70 -11.99 5.17 10.80
C LEU A 70 -12.86 6.45 10.86
N PHE A 71 -13.57 6.64 12.00
CA PHE A 71 -14.38 7.84 12.25
C PHE A 71 -13.51 9.06 12.60
N GLU A 72 -12.66 9.44 11.65
CA GLU A 72 -11.87 10.68 11.75
C GLU A 72 -11.79 11.33 10.38
N GLU A 73 -11.68 12.62 10.32
CA GLU A 73 -11.43 13.35 9.08
C GLU A 73 -9.91 13.35 8.77
N ILE A 74 -9.57 13.46 7.50
CA ILE A 74 -8.19 13.60 7.07
C ILE A 74 -7.77 15.06 7.23
N GLU A 75 -6.88 15.32 8.16
CA GLU A 75 -6.24 16.62 8.34
C GLU A 75 -4.78 16.50 7.88
N ILE A 76 -4.50 17.00 6.67
CA ILE A 76 -3.17 16.93 6.08
C ILE A 76 -2.36 18.16 6.48
N VAL A 77 -1.20 17.92 7.05
CA VAL A 77 -0.20 18.96 7.30
C VAL A 77 0.66 19.10 6.04
N GLU A 78 0.52 20.23 5.35
CA GLU A 78 1.38 20.58 4.22
C GLU A 78 2.78 20.95 4.71
N ASN A 79 3.77 20.15 4.33
CA ASN A 79 5.16 20.31 4.71
C ASN A 79 6.07 20.14 3.48
N LEU A 80 5.73 20.88 2.40
CA LEU A 80 6.31 20.68 1.08
C LEU A 80 7.82 21.00 1.05
N ALA A 81 8.58 20.11 0.45
CA ALA A 81 9.97 20.34 0.10
C ALA A 81 10.08 21.50 -0.92
N PRO A 82 11.12 22.33 -0.88
CA PRO A 82 11.35 23.36 -1.88
C PRO A 82 11.46 22.79 -3.29
N LYS A 83 10.75 23.38 -4.27
CA LYS A 83 10.85 22.97 -5.67
C LYS A 83 12.26 23.18 -6.21
N GLY A 84 12.80 22.21 -6.93
CA GLY A 84 14.16 22.21 -7.44
C GLY A 84 15.21 21.70 -6.43
N GLN A 85 14.78 21.29 -5.23
CA GLN A 85 15.66 20.58 -4.30
C GLN A 85 16.03 19.21 -4.90
N HIS A 86 17.20 18.67 -4.54
CA HIS A 86 17.71 17.40 -5.10
C HIS A 86 16.73 16.22 -4.98
N ASN A 87 15.86 16.20 -3.95
CA ASN A 87 14.82 15.18 -3.77
C ASN A 87 13.42 15.64 -4.23
N ARG A 88 13.28 16.85 -4.79
CA ARG A 88 12.07 17.38 -5.45
C ARG A 88 12.41 18.18 -6.70
N PRO A 89 12.68 17.53 -7.84
CA PRO A 89 12.99 18.22 -9.08
C PRO A 89 11.82 19.05 -9.64
N GLY A 90 10.59 18.69 -9.30
CA GLY A 90 9.37 19.38 -9.69
C GLY A 90 8.84 18.98 -11.06
N ASN A 91 9.27 17.85 -11.60
CA ASN A 91 8.74 17.30 -12.84
C ASN A 91 7.37 16.67 -12.59
N VAL A 92 6.44 16.90 -13.51
CA VAL A 92 5.05 16.41 -13.42
C VAL A 92 4.89 15.18 -14.30
N TYR A 93 4.18 14.18 -13.77
CA TYR A 93 3.84 12.94 -14.47
C TYR A 93 2.44 12.45 -14.09
N ASP A 94 1.77 11.79 -15.04
CA ASP A 94 0.48 11.15 -14.78
C ASP A 94 0.64 10.02 -13.76
N LYS A 95 -0.26 9.95 -12.80
CA LYS A 95 -0.25 8.95 -11.73
C LYS A 95 -1.20 7.82 -12.04
N HIS A 96 -0.65 6.61 -12.09
CA HIS A 96 -1.37 5.37 -12.40
C HIS A 96 -1.45 4.44 -11.19
N TYR A 97 -0.65 4.70 -10.15
CA TYR A 97 -0.55 3.84 -8.97
C TYR A 97 -0.48 4.65 -7.68
N ILE A 98 -0.88 3.99 -6.60
CA ILE A 98 -0.59 4.39 -5.23
C ILE A 98 0.36 3.34 -4.66
N CYS A 99 1.58 3.75 -4.32
CA CYS A 99 2.63 2.87 -3.85
C CYS A 99 2.75 2.94 -2.32
N ILE A 100 2.58 1.81 -1.67
CA ILE A 100 2.58 1.69 -0.21
C ILE A 100 3.94 1.22 0.29
N HIS A 101 4.42 1.89 1.35
CA HIS A 101 5.72 1.66 1.98
C HIS A 101 5.63 1.63 3.50
N ASP A 102 6.68 1.09 4.11
CA ASP A 102 7.05 1.29 5.52
C ASP A 102 8.39 2.02 5.57
N THR A 103 8.52 2.98 6.48
CA THR A 103 9.75 3.81 6.61
C THR A 103 11.00 3.02 7.03
N GLY A 104 10.83 1.84 7.60
CA GLY A 104 11.95 0.96 7.99
C GLY A 104 12.82 1.46 9.15
N ASP A 105 12.44 2.54 9.84
CA ASP A 105 13.16 3.07 11.01
C ASP A 105 12.23 3.17 12.23
N ALA A 106 12.57 2.43 13.28
CA ALA A 106 11.77 2.38 14.50
C ALA A 106 11.98 3.59 15.45
N ASN A 107 12.83 4.54 15.12
CA ASN A 107 13.12 5.70 15.97
C ASN A 107 12.44 6.98 15.51
N ILE A 108 11.91 7.01 14.27
CA ILE A 108 11.44 8.23 13.62
C ILE A 108 9.93 8.17 13.38
N ASP A 109 9.19 9.17 13.89
CA ASP A 109 7.76 9.34 13.65
C ASP A 109 7.48 10.02 12.29
N ALA A 110 6.20 10.07 11.91
CA ALA A 110 5.81 10.62 10.61
C ALA A 110 6.14 12.11 10.50
N LYS A 111 5.94 12.88 11.57
CA LYS A 111 6.30 14.30 11.58
C LYS A 111 7.79 14.50 11.28
N ARG A 112 8.65 13.75 11.97
CA ARG A 112 10.10 13.86 11.76
C ARG A 112 10.51 13.42 10.36
N TRP A 113 9.90 12.36 9.82
CA TRP A 113 10.12 11.97 8.43
C TRP A 113 9.73 13.08 7.46
N SER A 114 8.60 13.76 7.70
CA SER A 114 8.16 14.86 6.84
C SER A 114 9.18 16.02 6.82
N GLU A 115 9.78 16.33 7.96
CA GLU A 115 10.85 17.34 8.07
C GLU A 115 12.12 16.92 7.31
N ILE A 116 12.52 15.65 7.41
CA ILE A 116 13.68 15.09 6.70
C ILE A 116 13.50 15.23 5.18
N VAL A 117 12.32 14.88 4.66
CA VAL A 117 12.02 15.01 3.23
C VAL A 117 11.95 16.47 2.81
N ARG A 118 11.28 17.34 3.58
CA ARG A 118 11.20 18.77 3.31
C ARG A 118 12.57 19.41 3.24
N ASP A 119 13.42 19.10 4.20
CA ASP A 119 14.76 19.71 4.31
C ASP A 119 15.80 19.04 3.39
N GLY A 120 15.46 17.86 2.82
CA GLY A 120 16.38 17.05 2.03
C GLY A 120 17.60 16.57 2.81
N LYS A 121 17.48 16.45 4.13
CA LYS A 121 18.59 16.12 5.04
C LYS A 121 18.14 15.30 6.22
N HIS A 122 18.98 14.35 6.60
CA HIS A 122 18.89 13.63 7.86
C HIS A 122 20.15 13.93 8.69
N GLY A 123 20.03 14.83 9.65
CA GLY A 123 21.18 15.42 10.34
C GLY A 123 22.06 16.22 9.36
N GLN A 124 23.32 15.83 9.24
CA GLN A 124 24.27 16.46 8.30
C GLN A 124 24.32 15.75 6.93
N THR A 125 23.62 14.63 6.79
CA THR A 125 23.67 13.81 5.58
C THR A 125 22.55 14.23 4.61
N ILE A 126 22.87 14.31 3.32
CA ILE A 126 21.86 14.51 2.25
C ILE A 126 20.92 13.30 2.25
N TYR A 127 19.62 13.59 2.26
CA TYR A 127 18.57 12.60 2.11
C TYR A 127 17.97 12.71 0.71
N ALA A 128 18.34 11.79 -0.17
CA ALA A 128 17.97 11.84 -1.58
C ALA A 128 16.59 11.29 -1.89
N ALA A 129 16.03 10.43 -1.02
CA ALA A 129 14.71 9.87 -1.21
C ALA A 129 13.61 10.91 -0.93
N SER A 130 12.45 10.71 -1.53
CA SER A 130 11.24 11.50 -1.28
C SER A 130 10.00 10.68 -1.58
N PHE A 131 8.89 11.07 -1.01
CA PHE A 131 7.56 10.46 -1.18
C PHE A 131 6.50 11.54 -0.97
N GLN A 132 5.31 11.34 -1.52
CA GLN A 132 4.26 12.33 -1.44
C GLN A 132 3.75 12.46 -0.01
N TYR A 133 3.49 11.33 0.66
CA TYR A 133 2.91 11.34 2.00
C TYR A 133 3.70 10.46 2.97
N VAL A 134 3.70 10.88 4.24
CA VAL A 134 4.02 10.00 5.36
C VAL A 134 2.92 10.06 6.41
N ILE A 135 2.59 8.91 6.97
CA ILE A 135 1.50 8.74 7.92
C ILE A 135 2.02 8.03 9.17
N GLY A 136 1.54 8.47 10.31
CA GLY A 136 1.79 7.82 11.59
C GLY A 136 0.66 8.08 12.57
N ASN A 137 0.84 7.69 13.84
CA ASN A 137 -0.12 8.04 14.89
C ASN A 137 -0.17 9.55 15.16
N ASP A 138 0.86 10.28 14.76
CA ASP A 138 1.03 11.71 14.93
C ASP A 138 0.45 12.55 13.78
N GLY A 139 0.00 11.95 12.68
CA GLY A 139 -0.72 12.69 11.63
C GLY A 139 -0.50 12.20 10.22
N TYR A 140 -0.97 13.04 9.29
CA TYR A 140 -0.80 12.93 7.83
C TYR A 140 0.06 14.10 7.38
N PHE A 141 1.16 13.84 6.71
CA PHE A 141 2.08 14.88 6.24
C PHE A 141 2.28 14.74 4.74
N HIS A 142 2.23 15.87 4.01
CA HIS A 142 2.37 15.94 2.57
C HIS A 142 3.63 16.75 2.19
N MET A 143 4.57 16.13 1.49
CA MET A 143 5.88 16.72 1.23
C MET A 143 6.18 16.97 -0.25
N ILE A 144 5.57 16.21 -1.15
CA ILE A 144 5.74 16.37 -2.60
C ILE A 144 4.34 16.43 -3.23
N PRO A 145 4.02 17.40 -4.09
CA PRO A 145 2.72 17.45 -4.76
C PRO A 145 2.38 16.14 -5.48
N ASP A 146 1.11 15.75 -5.43
CA ASP A 146 0.63 14.45 -5.93
C ASP A 146 1.02 14.16 -7.37
N ASN A 147 1.06 15.18 -8.24
CA ASN A 147 1.39 15.03 -9.64
C ASN A 147 2.89 15.15 -9.95
N GLU A 148 3.72 15.49 -8.97
CA GLU A 148 5.17 15.54 -9.15
C GLU A 148 5.81 14.17 -8.91
N ILE A 149 6.96 13.92 -9.56
CA ILE A 149 7.77 12.73 -9.30
C ILE A 149 8.37 12.79 -7.90
N ALA A 150 8.52 11.62 -7.28
CA ALA A 150 9.20 11.46 -6.01
C ALA A 150 10.09 10.21 -6.05
N TYR A 151 11.16 10.17 -5.26
CA TYR A 151 12.17 9.12 -5.35
C TYR A 151 11.99 8.07 -4.25
N HIS A 152 11.07 7.11 -4.46
CA HIS A 152 10.71 6.10 -3.45
C HIS A 152 10.69 4.65 -3.93
N ALA A 153 10.50 4.40 -5.25
CA ALA A 153 10.26 3.04 -5.76
C ALA A 153 10.98 2.73 -7.09
N GLY A 154 12.06 3.46 -7.40
CA GLY A 154 12.81 3.31 -8.64
C GLY A 154 12.17 4.01 -9.83
N ASP A 155 12.97 4.37 -10.81
CA ASP A 155 12.55 5.13 -12.00
C ASP A 155 12.42 4.29 -13.26
N GLY A 156 12.84 3.02 -13.21
CA GLY A 156 12.80 2.10 -14.37
C GLY A 156 13.74 2.47 -15.51
N HIS A 157 14.48 3.56 -15.40
CA HIS A 157 15.32 4.07 -16.48
C HIS A 157 16.81 4.08 -16.19
N THR A 158 17.20 4.07 -14.93
CA THR A 158 18.61 4.23 -14.56
C THR A 158 19.20 2.93 -14.02
N GLU A 159 20.49 2.74 -14.28
CA GLU A 159 21.32 1.72 -13.63
C GLU A 159 21.35 1.90 -12.08
N ALA A 160 20.81 2.99 -11.59
CA ALA A 160 20.65 3.32 -10.19
C ALA A 160 19.49 2.59 -9.50
N SER A 161 18.84 1.59 -10.13
CA SER A 161 18.15 0.59 -9.34
C SER A 161 19.15 0.06 -8.32
N ILE A 162 18.75 -0.02 -7.04
CA ILE A 162 19.57 -0.46 -5.90
C ILE A 162 20.42 -1.73 -6.18
N PHE A 163 20.21 -2.38 -7.29
CA PHE A 163 20.78 -3.69 -7.63
C PHE A 163 21.59 -3.69 -8.92
N GLY A 164 21.63 -2.58 -9.66
CA GLY A 164 22.20 -2.50 -10.98
C GLY A 164 21.55 -3.51 -11.95
N THR A 165 21.24 -3.09 -13.13
CA THR A 165 20.68 -3.93 -14.18
C THR A 165 21.59 -3.96 -15.38
N ILE A 166 21.55 -5.06 -16.13
CA ILE A 166 22.33 -5.27 -17.34
C ILE A 166 21.37 -5.51 -18.49
N ALA A 167 21.60 -4.83 -19.62
CA ALA A 167 20.89 -5.05 -20.87
C ALA A 167 21.09 -6.50 -21.34
N SER A 168 20.01 -7.18 -21.66
CA SER A 168 20.05 -8.60 -21.99
C SER A 168 20.29 -8.90 -23.47
N GLY A 169 20.01 -7.94 -24.35
CA GLY A 169 19.95 -8.16 -25.79
C GLY A 169 18.69 -8.91 -26.26
N VAL A 170 17.75 -9.18 -25.36
CA VAL A 170 16.46 -9.82 -25.67
C VAL A 170 15.36 -8.75 -25.69
N PHE A 171 14.56 -8.76 -26.74
CA PHE A 171 13.57 -7.73 -27.00
C PHE A 171 12.15 -8.27 -27.02
N THR A 172 11.18 -7.38 -26.79
CA THR A 172 9.75 -7.67 -26.99
C THR A 172 9.04 -6.44 -27.56
N HIS A 173 7.92 -6.67 -28.24
CA HIS A 173 7.06 -5.61 -28.76
C HIS A 173 5.81 -5.40 -27.90
N GLU A 174 5.69 -6.14 -26.79
CA GLU A 174 4.55 -6.04 -25.88
C GLU A 174 5.04 -5.68 -24.49
N LEU A 175 4.39 -4.67 -23.92
CA LEU A 175 4.48 -4.41 -22.48
C LEU A 175 3.73 -5.52 -21.75
N LYS A 176 4.41 -6.24 -20.88
CA LYS A 176 3.81 -7.31 -20.08
C LYS A 176 3.97 -7.00 -18.60
N ASP A 177 2.87 -7.02 -17.90
CA ASP A 177 2.83 -6.89 -16.43
C ASP A 177 3.19 -8.20 -15.72
N LYS A 178 3.80 -9.12 -16.45
CA LYS A 178 4.17 -10.44 -15.91
C LYS A 178 5.68 -10.63 -15.94
N LYS A 179 6.17 -11.19 -14.86
CA LYS A 179 7.53 -11.65 -14.72
C LYS A 179 7.92 -12.58 -15.87
N PRO A 180 9.01 -12.32 -16.59
CA PRO A 180 9.47 -13.23 -17.62
C PRO A 180 9.94 -14.56 -17.02
N ILE A 181 9.82 -15.63 -17.80
CA ILE A 181 10.40 -16.91 -17.43
C ILE A 181 11.89 -16.87 -17.74
N ILE A 182 12.73 -16.94 -16.69
CA ILE A 182 14.17 -16.93 -16.82
C ILE A 182 14.73 -18.32 -16.48
N LYS A 183 15.58 -18.83 -17.34
CA LYS A 183 16.29 -20.10 -17.16
C LYS A 183 17.77 -19.88 -17.47
N VAL A 184 18.61 -20.86 -17.12
CA VAL A 184 20.01 -20.89 -17.52
C VAL A 184 20.20 -21.99 -18.60
N SER A 185 20.81 -21.62 -19.71
CA SER A 185 21.14 -22.56 -20.78
C SER A 185 22.32 -23.45 -20.39
N GLU A 186 22.53 -24.55 -21.11
CA GLU A 186 23.64 -25.47 -20.88
C GLU A 186 25.03 -24.80 -21.00
N ASP A 187 25.14 -23.79 -21.85
CA ASP A 187 26.37 -23.01 -22.05
C ASP A 187 26.46 -21.78 -21.12
N GLY A 188 25.54 -21.69 -20.12
CA GLY A 188 25.63 -20.76 -19.02
C GLY A 188 25.08 -19.37 -19.29
N TYR A 189 24.26 -19.16 -20.30
CA TYR A 189 23.58 -17.88 -20.52
C TYR A 189 22.18 -17.91 -20.00
N TYR A 190 21.64 -16.74 -19.60
CA TYR A 190 20.23 -16.64 -19.28
C TYR A 190 19.37 -16.75 -20.54
N LEU A 191 18.30 -17.52 -20.43
CA LEU A 191 17.20 -17.59 -21.41
C LEU A 191 16.03 -16.81 -20.84
N ILE A 192 15.56 -15.81 -21.57
CA ILE A 192 14.41 -14.99 -21.20
C ILE A 192 13.24 -15.37 -22.09
N ASN A 193 12.19 -15.97 -21.54
CA ASN A 193 11.08 -16.53 -22.31
C ASN A 193 11.52 -17.50 -23.42
N GLY A 194 12.66 -18.18 -23.24
CA GLY A 194 13.25 -19.11 -24.19
C GLY A 194 14.28 -18.50 -25.16
N GLU A 195 14.40 -17.17 -25.20
CA GLU A 195 15.40 -16.48 -26.04
C GLU A 195 16.70 -16.28 -25.27
N LYS A 196 17.83 -16.55 -25.91
CA LYS A 196 19.16 -16.48 -25.32
C LYS A 196 19.62 -15.04 -25.18
N SER A 197 19.93 -14.62 -23.94
CA SER A 197 20.48 -13.31 -23.63
C SER A 197 22.00 -13.24 -23.83
N GLY A 198 22.54 -12.02 -23.83
CA GLY A 198 23.96 -11.76 -23.76
C GLY A 198 24.61 -11.93 -22.37
N ILE A 199 23.78 -12.25 -21.32
CA ILE A 199 24.20 -12.27 -19.94
C ILE A 199 24.52 -13.70 -19.50
N LYS A 200 25.72 -13.91 -18.95
CA LYS A 200 26.11 -15.18 -18.34
C LYS A 200 25.62 -15.28 -16.91
N ALA A 201 25.16 -16.48 -16.56
CA ALA A 201 24.89 -16.84 -15.18
C ALA A 201 26.19 -16.83 -14.34
N PRO A 202 26.11 -16.54 -13.02
CA PRO A 202 27.29 -16.58 -12.17
C PRO A 202 27.86 -17.98 -12.03
N THR A 203 29.13 -18.06 -11.63
CA THR A 203 29.80 -19.30 -11.26
C THR A 203 29.97 -19.35 -9.73
N ASN A 204 30.04 -20.57 -9.21
CA ASN A 204 30.43 -20.80 -7.83
C ASN A 204 31.95 -20.66 -7.64
N ASP A 205 32.45 -20.83 -6.41
CA ASP A 205 33.86 -20.74 -6.07
C ASP A 205 34.74 -21.77 -6.78
N LYS A 206 34.13 -22.80 -7.36
CA LYS A 206 34.82 -23.85 -8.15
C LYS A 206 34.82 -23.56 -9.66
N GLY A 207 34.22 -22.44 -10.07
CA GLY A 207 34.08 -22.07 -11.48
C GLY A 207 32.95 -22.79 -12.22
N GLU A 208 32.07 -23.53 -11.50
CA GLU A 208 30.92 -24.21 -12.09
C GLU A 208 29.75 -23.21 -12.25
N ILE A 209 29.09 -23.30 -13.41
CA ILE A 209 27.93 -22.43 -13.70
C ILE A 209 26.77 -22.76 -12.75
N ILE A 210 26.21 -21.74 -12.12
CA ILE A 210 25.00 -21.87 -11.29
C ILE A 210 23.80 -21.95 -12.23
N THR A 211 23.35 -23.16 -12.52
CA THR A 211 22.21 -23.39 -13.42
C THR A 211 20.86 -23.32 -12.73
N LYS A 212 20.82 -23.49 -11.41
CA LYS A 212 19.58 -23.46 -10.63
C LYS A 212 19.29 -22.03 -10.19
N ILE A 213 18.26 -21.44 -10.76
CA ILE A 213 17.66 -20.20 -10.29
C ILE A 213 16.89 -20.55 -9.00
N ASN A 214 17.15 -19.85 -7.90
CA ASN A 214 16.44 -20.07 -6.65
C ASN A 214 14.97 -19.63 -6.75
N ASP A 215 14.18 -20.00 -5.75
CA ASP A 215 12.74 -19.75 -5.73
C ASP A 215 12.40 -18.22 -5.70
N LEU A 216 13.37 -17.39 -5.35
CA LEU A 216 13.22 -15.95 -5.34
C LEU A 216 13.23 -15.33 -6.75
N GLY A 217 13.84 -16.01 -7.73
CA GLY A 217 13.94 -15.52 -9.11
C GLY A 217 14.98 -14.44 -9.31
N ILE A 218 15.02 -13.87 -10.51
CA ILE A 218 15.92 -12.79 -10.92
C ILE A 218 15.10 -11.53 -11.17
N TYR A 219 15.60 -10.40 -10.67
CA TYR A 219 15.04 -9.09 -11.01
C TYR A 219 15.07 -8.88 -12.52
N SER A 220 13.99 -8.39 -13.07
CA SER A 220 13.89 -8.05 -14.49
C SER A 220 12.99 -6.85 -14.70
N GLU A 221 13.35 -6.01 -15.64
CA GLU A 221 12.54 -4.88 -16.08
C GLU A 221 12.57 -4.77 -17.61
N LEU A 222 11.59 -4.07 -18.20
CA LEU A 222 11.60 -3.67 -19.61
C LEU A 222 11.93 -2.20 -19.72
N ARG A 223 12.84 -1.88 -20.63
CA ARG A 223 13.11 -0.49 -21.01
C ARG A 223 12.77 -0.29 -22.47
N LYS A 224 12.14 0.85 -22.79
CA LYS A 224 11.85 1.22 -24.15
C LYS A 224 13.17 1.44 -24.92
N VAL A 225 13.26 0.91 -26.10
CA VAL A 225 14.40 1.16 -26.98
C VAL A 225 14.25 2.54 -27.59
N GLU A 226 15.26 3.39 -27.45
CA GLU A 226 15.25 4.76 -27.97
C GLU A 226 15.10 4.77 -29.50
N GLY A 227 14.20 5.62 -30.00
CA GLY A 227 13.92 5.73 -31.43
C GLY A 227 13.04 4.63 -32.04
N GLU A 228 12.64 3.63 -31.24
CA GLU A 228 11.79 2.53 -31.71
C GLU A 228 10.39 2.61 -31.10
N GLU A 229 9.37 2.50 -31.93
CA GLU A 229 7.99 2.46 -31.44
C GLU A 229 7.64 1.03 -30.99
N ASN A 230 7.12 0.93 -29.75
CA ASN A 230 6.68 -0.36 -29.17
C ASN A 230 7.74 -1.47 -29.13
N LYS A 231 9.02 -1.11 -29.00
CA LYS A 231 10.10 -2.07 -28.79
C LYS A 231 10.75 -1.85 -27.42
N TYR A 232 10.90 -2.92 -26.68
CA TYR A 232 11.42 -2.92 -25.33
C TYR A 232 12.50 -3.97 -25.17
N GLU A 233 13.53 -3.67 -24.39
CA GLU A 233 14.59 -4.60 -24.04
C GLU A 233 14.45 -5.07 -22.61
N TYR A 234 14.67 -6.35 -22.37
CA TYR A 234 14.76 -6.89 -21.01
C TYR A 234 16.11 -6.52 -20.39
N TYR A 235 16.05 -6.00 -19.17
CA TYR A 235 17.20 -5.75 -18.31
C TYR A 235 17.11 -6.69 -17.12
N LEU A 236 18.21 -7.35 -16.78
CA LEU A 236 18.29 -8.27 -15.66
C LEU A 236 19.14 -7.70 -14.54
N GLY A 237 18.65 -7.82 -13.30
CA GLY A 237 19.40 -7.48 -12.09
C GLY A 237 20.47 -8.55 -11.79
N ARG A 238 21.47 -8.14 -10.99
CA ARG A 238 22.57 -9.02 -10.55
C ARG A 238 22.21 -9.89 -9.34
N THR A 239 21.06 -9.63 -8.71
CA THR A 239 20.62 -10.31 -7.50
C THR A 239 19.30 -11.03 -7.71
N TRP A 240 19.06 -12.03 -6.87
CA TRP A 240 17.85 -12.82 -6.85
C TRP A 240 16.74 -12.13 -6.06
N TYR A 241 15.49 -12.30 -6.48
CA TYR A 241 14.31 -11.71 -5.88
C TYR A 241 13.22 -12.70 -5.57
N ASN A 242 12.25 -12.25 -4.78
CA ASN A 242 11.02 -12.98 -4.55
C ASN A 242 10.25 -13.21 -5.86
N ASP A 243 9.57 -14.33 -5.92
CA ASP A 243 8.76 -14.78 -7.04
C ASP A 243 7.49 -13.92 -7.28
N GLU A 244 7.04 -13.17 -6.26
CA GLU A 244 5.91 -12.24 -6.36
C GLU A 244 6.27 -10.87 -6.96
N PHE A 245 7.42 -10.76 -7.54
CA PHE A 245 7.91 -9.53 -8.11
C PHE A 245 7.02 -9.01 -9.24
N GLY A 246 6.52 -7.79 -9.07
CA GLY A 246 5.80 -7.05 -10.09
C GLY A 246 6.76 -6.42 -11.09
N TYR A 247 6.33 -6.37 -12.34
CA TYR A 247 7.16 -5.97 -13.43
C TYR A 247 6.52 -4.80 -14.20
N ILE A 248 7.15 -3.63 -14.13
CA ILE A 248 6.69 -2.43 -14.82
C ILE A 248 7.85 -1.84 -15.61
N SER A 249 7.62 -1.65 -16.90
CA SER A 249 8.60 -1.08 -17.80
C SER A 249 8.62 0.45 -17.73
N ASN A 250 9.76 1.00 -17.98
CA ASN A 250 10.05 2.40 -18.37
C ASN A 250 9.65 3.52 -17.40
N TYR A 251 8.76 3.26 -16.45
CA TYR A 251 8.19 4.30 -15.61
C TYR A 251 8.20 3.91 -14.13
N GLY A 252 9.15 3.23 -13.62
CA GLY A 252 9.20 2.81 -12.21
C GLY A 252 8.36 3.64 -11.24
N GLY A 253 8.17 3.19 -10.06
CA GLY A 253 7.24 3.83 -9.11
C GLY A 253 7.52 5.30 -8.82
N ASN A 254 8.76 5.78 -9.03
CA ASN A 254 9.11 7.18 -8.85
C ASN A 254 8.32 8.13 -9.76
N LEU A 255 8.05 7.71 -10.98
CA LEU A 255 7.42 8.56 -12.00
C LEU A 255 5.89 8.48 -11.94
N ASN A 256 5.34 7.28 -11.93
CA ASN A 256 3.92 7.05 -12.18
C ASN A 256 3.10 6.67 -10.94
N SER A 257 3.68 6.70 -9.74
CA SER A 257 2.94 6.45 -8.51
C SER A 257 2.98 7.60 -7.52
N ILE A 258 2.00 7.59 -6.61
CA ILE A 258 1.96 8.41 -5.41
C ILE A 258 2.47 7.54 -4.27
N GLY A 259 3.63 7.89 -3.70
CA GLY A 259 4.23 7.15 -2.58
C GLY A 259 3.63 7.55 -1.24
N ILE A 260 3.18 6.56 -0.48
CA ILE A 260 2.70 6.72 0.89
C ILE A 260 3.56 5.86 1.81
N GLU A 261 4.32 6.51 2.68
CA GLU A 261 5.11 5.86 3.73
C GLU A 261 4.32 5.76 5.04
N MET A 262 4.42 4.63 5.70
CA MET A 262 3.91 4.46 7.07
C MET A 262 5.07 4.46 8.05
N SER A 263 5.03 5.36 9.03
CA SER A 263 5.99 5.32 10.13
C SER A 263 5.83 4.06 10.96
N VAL A 264 6.93 3.36 11.17
CA VAL A 264 7.02 2.16 12.02
C VAL A 264 7.76 2.45 13.32
N LYS A 265 7.65 3.66 13.84
CA LYS A 265 8.28 4.05 15.10
C LYS A 265 7.88 3.11 16.24
N ASN A 266 8.84 2.76 17.07
CA ASN A 266 8.61 1.89 18.23
C ASN A 266 7.55 2.48 19.17
N GLY A 267 6.64 1.63 19.65
CA GLY A 267 5.50 2.03 20.48
C GLY A 267 4.32 2.63 19.71
N THR A 268 4.40 2.72 18.39
CA THR A 268 3.28 3.17 17.54
C THR A 268 2.20 2.08 17.42
N ASP A 269 0.94 2.47 17.43
CA ASP A 269 -0.16 1.61 17.00
C ASP A 269 -0.18 1.52 15.47
N LEU A 270 0.42 0.47 14.93
CA LEU A 270 0.52 0.27 13.48
C LEU A 270 -0.84 0.04 12.83
N TYR A 271 -1.80 -0.54 13.56
CA TYR A 271 -3.15 -0.72 13.04
C TYR A 271 -3.84 0.62 12.78
N TYR A 272 -3.65 1.59 13.68
CA TYR A 272 -4.14 2.95 13.46
C TYR A 272 -3.50 3.61 12.24
N SER A 273 -2.20 3.44 12.08
CA SER A 273 -1.51 3.92 10.90
C SER A 273 -2.03 3.26 9.62
N TYR A 274 -2.38 1.97 9.65
CA TYR A 274 -3.04 1.28 8.52
C TYR A 274 -4.41 1.88 8.20
N GLN A 275 -5.24 2.15 9.21
CA GLN A 275 -6.54 2.77 8.98
C GLN A 275 -6.41 4.17 8.37
N ARG A 276 -5.49 4.98 8.86
CA ARG A 276 -5.16 6.30 8.31
C ARG A 276 -4.68 6.21 6.87
N MET A 277 -3.76 5.29 6.60
CA MET A 277 -3.23 5.08 5.26
C MET A 277 -4.30 4.57 4.30
N ALA A 278 -5.20 3.68 4.76
CA ALA A 278 -6.31 3.21 3.97
C ALA A 278 -7.29 4.34 3.61
N LYS A 279 -7.59 5.21 4.56
CA LYS A 279 -8.46 6.38 4.36
C LYS A 279 -7.85 7.37 3.35
N LEU A 280 -6.56 7.66 3.43
CA LEU A 280 -5.88 8.51 2.44
C LEU A 280 -5.82 7.82 1.08
N SER A 281 -5.51 6.52 1.02
CA SER A 281 -5.50 5.76 -0.24
C SER A 281 -6.86 5.80 -0.94
N ALA A 282 -7.95 5.64 -0.18
CA ALA A 282 -9.31 5.76 -0.72
C ALA A 282 -9.61 7.15 -1.30
N LYS A 283 -9.16 8.21 -0.63
CA LYS A 283 -9.27 9.59 -1.13
C LYS A 283 -8.48 9.79 -2.42
N LEU A 284 -7.25 9.27 -2.49
CA LEU A 284 -6.41 9.37 -3.70
C LEU A 284 -6.97 8.54 -4.84
N MET A 285 -7.49 7.32 -4.58
CA MET A 285 -8.20 6.53 -5.60
C MET A 285 -9.34 7.33 -6.22
N ASP A 286 -10.14 8.00 -5.41
CA ASP A 286 -11.24 8.83 -5.89
C ASP A 286 -10.75 10.06 -6.66
N THR A 287 -9.71 10.74 -6.17
CA THR A 287 -9.14 11.94 -6.80
C THR A 287 -8.55 11.65 -8.17
N PHE A 288 -7.84 10.52 -8.31
CA PHE A 288 -7.14 10.13 -9.55
C PHE A 288 -7.90 9.10 -10.38
N ASN A 289 -9.15 8.79 -10.00
CA ASN A 289 -9.99 7.78 -10.67
C ASN A 289 -9.28 6.42 -10.80
N LEU A 290 -8.62 5.98 -9.74
CA LEU A 290 -7.90 4.71 -9.67
C LEU A 290 -8.77 3.62 -9.05
N THR A 291 -8.50 2.38 -9.44
CA THR A 291 -9.11 1.20 -8.81
C THR A 291 -8.23 0.65 -7.69
N ILE A 292 -8.76 -0.28 -6.90
CA ILE A 292 -8.00 -0.97 -5.85
C ILE A 292 -6.79 -1.74 -6.39
N ASP A 293 -6.80 -2.14 -7.66
CA ASP A 293 -5.66 -2.84 -8.29
C ASP A 293 -4.49 -1.91 -8.56
N ALA A 294 -4.74 -0.61 -8.63
CA ALA A 294 -3.70 0.41 -8.72
C ALA A 294 -3.00 0.68 -7.37
N VAL A 295 -3.54 0.18 -6.26
CA VAL A 295 -2.86 0.24 -4.96
C VAL A 295 -1.90 -0.94 -4.87
N VAL A 296 -0.61 -0.64 -4.91
CA VAL A 296 0.47 -1.63 -5.00
C VAL A 296 1.50 -1.45 -3.89
N GLN A 297 2.26 -2.49 -3.64
CA GLN A 297 3.40 -2.46 -2.72
C GLN A 297 4.64 -1.91 -3.44
N HIS A 298 5.60 -1.33 -2.74
CA HIS A 298 6.92 -1.03 -3.30
C HIS A 298 7.54 -2.26 -3.97
N HIS A 299 7.33 -3.43 -3.39
CA HIS A 299 7.73 -4.73 -3.97
C HIS A 299 7.30 -4.90 -5.43
N TYR A 300 6.15 -4.35 -5.82
CA TYR A 300 5.62 -4.43 -7.18
C TYR A 300 6.57 -3.80 -8.21
N PHE A 301 7.26 -2.72 -7.84
CA PHE A 301 8.19 -2.02 -8.74
C PHE A 301 9.61 -2.58 -8.71
N SER A 302 10.10 -3.00 -7.56
CA SER A 302 11.52 -3.31 -7.39
C SER A 302 11.84 -4.67 -6.76
N GLY A 303 10.85 -5.43 -6.35
CA GLY A 303 11.06 -6.68 -5.60
C GLY A 303 11.52 -6.48 -4.15
N LYS A 304 11.67 -5.24 -3.68
CA LYS A 304 12.05 -4.95 -2.30
C LYS A 304 10.99 -5.46 -1.33
N ASN A 305 11.40 -6.05 -0.19
CA ASN A 305 10.47 -6.44 0.86
C ASN A 305 9.89 -5.20 1.58
N CYS A 306 8.99 -4.50 0.89
CA CYS A 306 8.33 -3.29 1.38
C CYS A 306 6.90 -3.22 0.79
N PRO A 307 5.86 -2.92 1.58
CA PRO A 307 5.89 -2.65 3.03
C PRO A 307 6.08 -3.92 3.86
N GLU A 308 7.10 -3.93 4.69
CA GLU A 308 7.54 -5.12 5.43
C GLU A 308 6.49 -5.60 6.44
N THR A 309 5.86 -4.68 7.19
CA THR A 309 4.86 -5.02 8.21
C THR A 309 3.65 -5.73 7.61
N GLN A 310 3.21 -5.32 6.43
CA GLN A 310 2.08 -5.95 5.75
C GLN A 310 2.47 -7.27 5.10
N ARG A 311 3.63 -7.32 4.47
CA ARG A 311 4.13 -8.50 3.78
C ARG A 311 4.51 -9.61 4.77
N GLY A 312 5.35 -9.28 5.76
CA GLY A 312 5.82 -10.25 6.76
C GLY A 312 4.72 -10.82 7.66
N ASN A 313 3.63 -10.08 7.85
CA ASN A 313 2.50 -10.51 8.69
C ASN A 313 1.27 -10.98 7.88
N GLY A 314 1.37 -11.09 6.55
CA GLY A 314 0.26 -11.52 5.68
C GLY A 314 -0.95 -10.58 5.69
N LEU A 315 -0.75 -9.27 5.91
CA LEU A 315 -1.82 -8.30 6.12
C LEU A 315 -2.22 -7.53 4.85
N TRP A 316 -1.58 -7.77 3.72
CA TRP A 316 -1.85 -7.01 2.50
C TRP A 316 -3.33 -7.09 2.05
N GLY A 317 -3.90 -8.28 2.01
CA GLY A 317 -5.31 -8.46 1.66
C GLY A 317 -6.26 -7.79 2.65
N TYR A 318 -5.92 -7.83 3.93
CA TYR A 318 -6.66 -7.13 4.97
C TYR A 318 -6.57 -5.60 4.78
N PHE A 319 -5.39 -5.06 4.52
CA PHE A 319 -5.20 -3.63 4.24
C PHE A 319 -6.02 -3.17 3.02
N LYS A 320 -6.01 -3.93 1.92
CA LYS A 320 -6.90 -3.64 0.77
C LYS A 320 -8.38 -3.63 1.16
N SER A 321 -8.80 -4.49 2.08
CA SER A 321 -10.19 -4.49 2.57
C SER A 321 -10.53 -3.23 3.39
N LEU A 322 -9.57 -2.65 4.11
CA LEU A 322 -9.75 -1.35 4.77
C LEU A 322 -9.94 -0.23 3.73
N ILE A 323 -9.12 -0.20 2.69
CA ILE A 323 -9.22 0.80 1.61
C ILE A 323 -10.59 0.75 0.92
N LEU A 324 -11.05 -0.44 0.55
CA LEU A 324 -12.36 -0.60 -0.09
C LEU A 324 -13.50 -0.14 0.79
N ASN A 325 -13.41 -0.41 2.10
CA ASN A 325 -14.39 0.07 3.05
C ASN A 325 -14.38 1.61 3.16
N GLU A 326 -13.20 2.22 3.31
CA GLU A 326 -13.04 3.68 3.35
C GLU A 326 -13.53 4.33 2.04
N TYR A 327 -13.26 3.72 0.89
CA TYR A 327 -13.73 4.20 -0.41
C TYR A 327 -15.26 4.19 -0.49
N GLN A 328 -15.92 3.11 -0.06
CA GLN A 328 -17.38 3.03 -0.03
C GLN A 328 -17.98 4.09 0.92
N MET A 329 -17.38 4.30 2.08
CA MET A 329 -17.82 5.32 3.04
C MET A 329 -17.61 6.73 2.47
N LEU A 330 -16.54 6.97 1.72
CA LEU A 330 -16.32 8.22 1.00
C LEU A 330 -17.41 8.46 -0.06
N GLN A 331 -17.82 7.41 -0.81
CA GLN A 331 -18.93 7.55 -1.77
C GLN A 331 -20.23 7.91 -1.06
N TYR A 332 -20.53 7.30 0.08
CA TYR A 332 -21.72 7.70 0.87
C TYR A 332 -21.64 9.17 1.35
N LYS A 333 -20.48 9.64 1.80
CA LYS A 333 -20.30 11.07 2.13
C LYS A 333 -20.57 11.97 0.92
N LYS A 334 -20.11 11.62 -0.26
CA LYS A 334 -20.37 12.36 -1.52
C LYS A 334 -21.84 12.36 -1.90
N MET A 335 -22.60 11.34 -1.52
CA MET A 335 -24.05 11.27 -1.68
C MET A 335 -24.81 12.08 -0.63
N GLY A 336 -24.12 12.71 0.33
CA GLY A 336 -24.71 13.56 1.36
C GLY A 336 -24.90 12.87 2.71
N PHE A 337 -24.34 11.68 2.95
CA PHE A 337 -24.41 11.05 4.27
C PHE A 337 -23.32 11.55 5.21
N SER A 338 -23.64 11.59 6.48
CA SER A 338 -22.70 11.83 7.57
C SER A 338 -22.81 10.71 8.62
N PHE A 339 -21.70 10.50 9.34
CA PHE A 339 -21.53 9.40 10.28
C PHE A 339 -20.98 9.92 11.59
N GLU A 340 -21.54 9.44 12.69
CA GLU A 340 -21.07 9.74 14.02
C GLU A 340 -20.90 8.44 14.81
N PHE A 341 -19.81 8.34 15.55
CA PHE A 341 -19.53 7.27 16.48
C PHE A 341 -19.68 7.80 17.90
N ILE A 342 -20.47 7.11 18.71
CA ILE A 342 -20.84 7.56 20.05
C ILE A 342 -20.54 6.40 21.01
N SER A 343 -19.71 6.65 22.03
CA SER A 343 -19.44 5.68 23.08
C SER A 343 -19.20 6.39 24.40
N GLU A 344 -19.75 5.82 25.48
CA GLU A 344 -19.46 6.20 26.87
C GLU A 344 -18.43 5.25 27.51
N SER A 345 -17.95 4.25 26.77
CA SER A 345 -16.97 3.29 27.25
C SER A 345 -15.60 3.93 27.42
N GLU A 346 -14.96 3.73 28.55
CA GLU A 346 -13.59 4.17 28.81
C GLU A 346 -12.54 3.47 27.92
N TYR A 347 -12.93 2.44 27.21
CA TYR A 347 -12.05 1.61 26.37
C TYR A 347 -12.02 2.05 24.90
N ILE A 348 -12.97 2.90 24.49
CA ILE A 348 -13.12 3.33 23.08
C ILE A 348 -13.19 4.85 23.01
N ASN A 349 -12.50 5.45 22.04
CA ASN A 349 -12.63 6.88 21.78
C ASN A 349 -13.71 7.18 20.71
N GLU A 350 -13.92 8.48 20.46
CA GLU A 350 -14.89 9.01 19.48
C GLU A 350 -14.57 8.64 18.01
N LYS A 351 -13.45 8.01 17.77
CA LYS A 351 -13.04 7.49 16.45
C LYS A 351 -13.30 5.99 16.30
N GLY A 352 -13.93 5.36 17.28
CA GLY A 352 -14.18 3.92 17.29
C GLY A 352 -12.94 3.08 17.56
N ARG A 353 -11.90 3.65 18.15
CA ARG A 353 -10.64 2.96 18.45
C ARG A 353 -10.57 2.51 19.90
N ILE A 354 -10.05 1.31 20.08
CA ILE A 354 -9.72 0.81 21.41
C ILE A 354 -8.45 1.53 21.89
N ILE A 355 -8.58 2.27 23.00
CA ILE A 355 -7.51 3.11 23.54
C ILE A 355 -6.90 2.56 24.83
N LYS A 356 -7.49 1.52 25.39
CA LYS A 356 -7.08 0.94 26.67
C LYS A 356 -7.20 -0.58 26.61
N PRO A 357 -6.15 -1.31 26.95
CA PRO A 357 -6.24 -2.77 27.09
C PRO A 357 -7.11 -3.16 28.27
N VAL A 358 -7.60 -4.39 28.24
CA VAL A 358 -8.37 -5.01 29.34
C VAL A 358 -7.62 -6.22 29.87
N ASP A 359 -7.84 -6.56 31.14
CA ASP A 359 -7.24 -7.72 31.79
C ASP A 359 -8.08 -8.99 31.63
N GLU A 360 -9.37 -8.83 31.31
CA GLU A 360 -10.32 -9.93 31.08
C GLU A 360 -11.28 -9.57 29.92
N LYS A 361 -12.02 -10.56 29.44
CA LYS A 361 -13.05 -10.36 28.41
C LYS A 361 -14.07 -9.31 28.85
N THR A 362 -14.05 -8.15 28.20
CA THR A 362 -14.86 -6.98 28.56
C THR A 362 -15.87 -6.66 27.46
N LEU A 363 -17.13 -6.50 27.84
CA LEU A 363 -18.18 -5.99 26.93
C LEU A 363 -17.98 -4.49 26.71
N ILE A 364 -18.05 -4.09 25.45
CA ILE A 364 -18.02 -2.68 25.04
C ILE A 364 -19.30 -2.36 24.25
N GLU A 365 -19.94 -1.25 24.62
CA GLU A 365 -21.16 -0.78 24.01
C GLU A 365 -20.91 0.56 23.31
N TYR A 366 -21.53 0.75 22.16
CA TYR A 366 -21.41 1.96 21.38
C TYR A 366 -22.61 2.12 20.44
N LYS A 367 -22.75 3.32 19.89
CA LYS A 367 -23.77 3.65 18.90
C LYS A 367 -23.12 4.21 17.65
N ILE A 368 -23.77 4.00 16.54
CA ILE A 368 -23.43 4.66 15.28
C ILE A 368 -24.69 5.36 14.78
N LYS A 369 -24.51 6.62 14.42
CA LYS A 369 -25.55 7.43 13.81
C LYS A 369 -25.21 7.68 12.34
N VAL A 370 -26.19 7.43 11.47
CA VAL A 370 -26.14 7.75 10.04
C VAL A 370 -27.20 8.80 9.77
N LYS A 371 -26.83 9.88 9.08
CA LYS A 371 -27.75 10.93 8.68
C LYS A 371 -27.62 11.20 7.18
N ASP A 372 -28.72 11.26 6.48
CA ASP A 372 -28.83 11.80 5.14
C ASP A 372 -29.08 13.31 5.23
N ASN A 373 -28.09 14.10 4.89
CA ASN A 373 -28.17 15.56 4.99
C ASN A 373 -29.06 16.19 3.92
N ASN A 374 -29.44 15.45 2.87
CA ASN A 374 -30.33 15.95 1.82
C ASN A 374 -31.80 15.85 2.23
N THR A 375 -32.15 14.79 2.95
CA THR A 375 -33.56 14.53 3.37
C THR A 375 -33.80 14.85 4.83
N GLY A 376 -32.75 14.95 5.65
CA GLY A 376 -32.80 15.06 7.09
C GLY A 376 -33.11 13.73 7.80
N ASN A 377 -33.28 12.64 7.08
CA ASN A 377 -33.51 11.33 7.68
C ASN A 377 -32.24 10.87 8.44
N GLU A 378 -32.47 10.30 9.63
CA GLU A 378 -31.38 9.77 10.42
C GLU A 378 -31.75 8.43 11.04
N LEU A 379 -30.74 7.61 11.33
CA LEU A 379 -30.85 6.34 12.01
C LEU A 379 -29.70 6.20 12.99
N GLU A 380 -30.03 5.97 14.25
CA GLU A 380 -29.08 5.58 15.28
C GLU A 380 -29.29 4.11 15.62
N LYS A 381 -28.22 3.36 15.79
CA LYS A 381 -28.25 1.94 16.13
C LYS A 381 -27.22 1.64 17.19
N GLU A 382 -27.65 0.85 18.19
CA GLU A 382 -26.79 0.34 19.25
C GLU A 382 -26.06 -0.91 18.79
N PHE A 383 -24.79 -1.02 19.19
CA PHE A 383 -23.91 -2.14 18.93
C PHE A 383 -23.15 -2.51 20.19
N ASN A 384 -22.72 -3.74 20.22
CA ASN A 384 -21.80 -4.21 21.25
C ASN A 384 -20.72 -5.13 20.64
N GLY A 385 -19.62 -5.26 21.36
CA GLY A 385 -18.53 -6.15 21.02
C GLY A 385 -17.79 -6.59 22.26
N TYR A 386 -16.92 -7.56 22.13
CA TYR A 386 -16.08 -8.02 23.23
C TYR A 386 -14.63 -7.71 22.96
N LEU A 387 -14.00 -6.96 23.85
CA LEU A 387 -12.57 -6.78 23.87
C LEU A 387 -11.95 -7.88 24.73
N TYR A 388 -10.98 -8.58 24.19
CA TYR A 388 -10.25 -9.63 24.91
C TYR A 388 -8.95 -9.08 25.49
N ALA A 389 -8.55 -9.65 26.61
CA ALA A 389 -7.24 -9.38 27.18
C ALA A 389 -6.14 -9.71 26.16
N LYS A 390 -5.02 -9.01 26.29
CA LYS A 390 -3.80 -9.36 25.59
C LYS A 390 -3.39 -10.77 26.02
N GLU A 391 -3.24 -11.67 25.06
CA GLU A 391 -2.64 -12.97 25.34
C GLU A 391 -1.20 -12.75 25.82
N ALA A 392 -0.84 -13.38 26.94
CA ALA A 392 0.47 -13.25 27.57
C ALA A 392 1.57 -13.92 26.75
#